data_5646526e3f7cc67ed04f56e424ee4359
#
_entry.id   5646526e3f7cc67ed04f56e424ee4359
#
_cell.length_a   1.000
_cell.length_b   1.000
_cell.length_c   1.000
_cell.angle_alpha   90.00
_cell.angle_beta   90.00
_cell.angle_gamma   90.00
#
_symmetry.space_group_name_H-M   'P 1'
#
loop_
_entity.id
_entity.type
_entity.pdbx_description
1 polymer ?
#
loop_
_entity_poly.entity_id
_entity_poly.type
_entity_poly.pdbx_seq_one_letter_code
_entity_poly.pdbx_strand_id
1 'polypeptide(L)'
;MRIIPNIIKRVSQILLLGPFILGAATLQAQDTVEWTTLGNDFAHTRYTEADQITVENFGDLEVAWEWDGATLGAVSGRSTPSYINGTLYTVAGSRRHVVAIDPKSGETLWSYRLPNTGRWEYSMRADYGKGIGYAEVDGRGVIYMITPGFFLTALDAETGAPLDGFGSAVPIDGFPETGVVDLLADLGHPYDPYEGIPLERGYITGSSPPIVVNDTVIVGNSAEQGYNQSRIENVPGDILAYDARTGALKWKFNVIPKPGEYGHETWENDAWQWTGDVSSWAPISADVENNLVYIPTNGATIDYYGGFRPGDNLYGTSVIALDATTGERRWHYQTVKHDIWNYDNPTAPVLLDLDMPGQGKVPAIAQVTKQSFVYAFNRLTGEPLWPMIDRPVTQSLVPGEVLSATQPFPSKPAAFDVQGLAINDLVDWTPELRQQAITALADYQIGPLFLPPLHRDNDLGKRGMMLCPGGGGGANITAPPVADPVSGYLYVSSHTACSAVQLVPGEEADTQY
;
A
#
# COMPACT_ATOMS: atom_id res chain seq x y z
N MET A 1 74.51 -49.68 24.47
CA MET A 1 75.91 -49.71 24.97
C MET A 1 76.48 -48.34 24.93
N ARG A 2 76.92 -47.83 26.10
CA ARG A 2 77.65 -46.58 26.41
C ARG A 2 76.85 -45.26 26.13
N ILE A 3 76.29 -44.54 27.06
CA ILE A 3 76.71 -43.87 28.34
C ILE A 3 77.78 -42.78 28.15
N ILE A 4 77.31 -41.55 28.56
CA ILE A 4 77.93 -40.50 29.41
C ILE A 4 78.51 -39.27 28.68
N PRO A 5 78.60 -38.09 29.38
CA PRO A 5 77.63 -37.23 30.12
C PRO A 5 77.81 -35.72 29.88
N ASN A 6 76.91 -35.00 30.51
CA ASN A 6 77.01 -33.61 31.11
C ASN A 6 78.04 -32.61 30.65
N ILE A 7 77.56 -31.34 30.47
CA ILE A 7 78.08 -30.16 31.21
C ILE A 7 76.97 -29.08 31.26
N ILE A 8 76.61 -28.70 32.47
CA ILE A 8 75.74 -27.60 32.85
C ILE A 8 76.50 -26.28 32.65
N LYS A 9 75.90 -25.30 31.93
CA LYS A 9 76.24 -23.88 32.15
C LYS A 9 74.94 -23.08 32.37
N ARG A 10 74.76 -22.63 33.61
CA ARG A 10 73.77 -21.63 34.01
C ARG A 10 74.11 -20.32 33.36
N VAL A 11 73.16 -19.75 32.61
CA VAL A 11 73.10 -18.32 32.27
C VAL A 11 71.79 -17.77 32.80
N SER A 12 71.87 -16.97 33.83
CA SER A 12 70.72 -16.23 34.37
C SER A 12 70.35 -15.12 33.38
N GLN A 13 69.21 -15.25 32.74
CA GLN A 13 68.58 -14.12 32.04
C GLN A 13 67.46 -13.59 32.90
N ILE A 14 67.61 -12.30 33.23
CA ILE A 14 66.61 -11.48 33.91
C ILE A 14 65.45 -11.25 32.92
N LEU A 15 64.30 -11.84 33.16
CA LEU A 15 63.06 -11.53 32.45
C LEU A 15 62.53 -10.19 33.01
N LEU A 16 62.61 -9.13 32.23
CA LEU A 16 61.85 -7.92 32.41
C LEU A 16 60.39 -8.20 31.97
N LEU A 17 59.50 -8.40 32.93
CA LEU A 17 58.07 -8.38 32.72
C LEU A 17 57.61 -6.94 32.50
N GLY A 18 57.43 -6.54 31.22
CA GLY A 18 56.69 -5.36 30.86
C GLY A 18 55.16 -5.64 31.05
N PRO A 19 54.36 -4.66 31.53
CA PRO A 19 52.95 -4.84 31.65
C PRO A 19 52.33 -4.97 30.25
N PHE A 20 51.79 -6.13 29.91
CA PHE A 20 50.81 -6.25 28.82
C PHE A 20 49.53 -5.51 29.22
N ILE A 21 49.35 -4.34 28.69
CA ILE A 21 48.04 -3.65 28.66
C ILE A 21 47.20 -4.43 27.65
N LEU A 22 46.38 -5.34 28.12
CA LEU A 22 45.23 -5.82 27.35
C LEU A 22 44.30 -4.61 27.16
N GLY A 23 44.40 -3.99 26.02
CA GLY A 23 43.34 -3.10 25.54
C GLY A 23 42.08 -3.97 25.40
N ALA A 24 41.17 -3.85 26.36
CA ALA A 24 39.81 -4.26 26.14
C ALA A 24 39.27 -3.39 25.00
N ALA A 25 39.27 -3.93 23.78
CA ALA A 25 38.43 -3.37 22.73
C ALA A 25 36.99 -3.49 23.26
N THR A 26 36.45 -2.37 23.72
CA THR A 26 35.00 -2.25 23.86
C THR A 26 34.46 -2.43 22.47
N LEU A 27 33.89 -3.62 22.19
CA LEU A 27 32.93 -3.76 21.12
C LEU A 27 31.82 -2.75 21.46
N GLN A 28 31.84 -1.58 20.83
CA GLN A 28 30.66 -0.76 20.75
C GLN A 28 29.63 -1.66 20.08
N ALA A 29 28.54 -1.94 20.78
CA ALA A 29 27.37 -2.50 20.15
C ALA A 29 27.04 -1.53 19.00
N GLN A 30 27.20 -1.98 17.76
CA GLN A 30 26.69 -1.24 16.63
C GLN A 30 25.21 -1.11 16.86
N ASP A 31 24.70 0.11 16.84
CA ASP A 31 23.26 0.36 16.93
C ASP A 31 22.60 -0.44 15.80
N THR A 32 21.75 -1.38 16.19
CA THR A 32 21.06 -2.25 15.23
C THR A 32 20.04 -1.38 14.49
N VAL A 33 20.18 -1.26 13.19
CA VAL A 33 19.20 -0.57 12.35
C VAL A 33 18.00 -1.48 12.21
N GLU A 34 16.85 -1.02 12.65
CA GLU A 34 15.58 -1.73 12.58
C GLU A 34 14.78 -1.36 11.33
N TRP A 35 13.82 -2.21 10.97
CA TRP A 35 12.84 -1.96 9.92
C TRP A 35 11.45 -2.26 10.47
N THR A 36 10.86 -1.29 11.18
CA THR A 36 9.69 -1.50 12.03
C THR A 36 8.35 -1.42 11.31
N THR A 37 8.30 -0.78 10.15
CA THR A 37 7.08 -0.62 9.35
C THR A 37 7.30 -1.09 7.92
N LEU A 38 6.24 -1.20 7.14
CA LEU A 38 6.31 -1.57 5.72
C LEU A 38 7.25 -0.65 4.90
N GLY A 39 7.32 0.62 5.25
CA GLY A 39 8.15 1.64 4.60
C GLY A 39 9.45 1.95 5.32
N ASN A 40 9.88 1.14 6.27
CA ASN A 40 10.93 1.37 7.26
C ASN A 40 10.48 2.34 8.37
N ASP A 41 9.92 3.47 7.99
CA ASP A 41 9.39 4.50 8.87
C ASP A 41 7.91 4.82 8.53
N PHE A 42 7.27 5.62 9.36
CA PHE A 42 5.91 6.10 9.14
C PHE A 42 5.79 7.07 7.96
N ALA A 43 6.90 7.69 7.54
CA ALA A 43 6.99 8.56 6.38
C ALA A 43 7.09 7.79 5.05
N HIS A 44 7.27 6.46 5.11
CA HIS A 44 7.46 5.58 3.96
C HIS A 44 8.67 5.95 3.08
N THR A 45 9.74 6.44 3.70
CA THR A 45 10.95 6.84 2.96
C THR A 45 11.69 5.66 2.35
N ARG A 46 11.62 4.48 2.97
CA ARG A 46 12.41 3.27 2.62
C ARG A 46 13.92 3.52 2.67
N TYR A 47 14.31 4.51 3.44
CA TYR A 47 15.69 4.89 3.69
C TYR A 47 16.25 4.13 4.89
N THR A 48 17.51 3.76 4.83
CA THR A 48 18.23 3.17 5.96
C THR A 48 19.60 3.83 6.09
N GLU A 49 20.04 4.04 7.33
CA GLU A 49 21.39 4.53 7.64
C GLU A 49 22.43 3.39 7.71
N ALA A 50 22.01 2.14 7.46
CA ALA A 50 22.91 0.99 7.42
C ALA A 50 23.94 1.15 6.29
N ASP A 51 25.22 1.11 6.64
CA ASP A 51 26.37 1.36 5.75
C ASP A 51 27.40 0.21 5.71
N GLN A 52 27.06 -0.95 6.30
CA GLN A 52 27.96 -2.11 6.37
C GLN A 52 28.21 -2.73 4.99
N ILE A 53 27.27 -2.58 4.04
CA ILE A 53 27.42 -3.04 2.67
C ILE A 53 27.87 -1.86 1.82
N THR A 54 29.07 -1.98 1.24
CA THR A 54 29.71 -0.94 0.43
C THR A 54 30.01 -1.46 -0.97
N VAL A 55 30.43 -0.56 -1.87
CA VAL A 55 30.87 -0.94 -3.23
C VAL A 55 32.03 -1.92 -3.19
N GLU A 56 32.90 -1.79 -2.17
CA GLU A 56 34.11 -2.62 -2.01
C GLU A 56 33.79 -4.06 -1.56
N ASN A 57 32.76 -4.25 -0.73
CA ASN A 57 32.42 -5.55 -0.16
C ASN A 57 31.14 -6.18 -0.73
N PHE A 58 30.42 -5.49 -1.60
CA PHE A 58 29.19 -6.01 -2.20
C PHE A 58 29.41 -7.35 -2.95
N GLY A 59 30.58 -7.49 -3.59
CA GLY A 59 30.93 -8.72 -4.32
C GLY A 59 31.23 -9.93 -3.43
N ASP A 60 31.41 -9.72 -2.13
CA ASP A 60 31.74 -10.75 -1.14
C ASP A 60 30.50 -11.29 -0.42
N LEU A 61 29.31 -10.78 -0.76
CA LEU A 61 28.06 -11.23 -0.15
C LEU A 61 27.74 -12.67 -0.56
N GLU A 62 27.40 -13.49 0.44
CA GLU A 62 26.93 -14.86 0.26
C GLU A 62 25.55 -15.03 0.88
N VAL A 63 24.75 -15.96 0.34
CA VAL A 63 23.47 -16.34 0.93
C VAL A 63 23.72 -17.06 2.25
N ALA A 64 23.30 -16.46 3.36
CA ALA A 64 23.48 -17.05 4.69
C ALA A 64 22.48 -18.21 4.92
N TRP A 65 21.24 -18.02 4.49
CA TRP A 65 20.16 -19.01 4.58
C TRP A 65 19.00 -18.61 3.64
N GLU A 66 18.17 -19.59 3.33
CA GLU A 66 16.89 -19.39 2.64
C GLU A 66 15.77 -19.91 3.53
N TRP A 67 14.70 -19.12 3.66
CA TRP A 67 13.48 -19.53 4.35
C TRP A 67 12.41 -19.91 3.33
N ASP A 68 11.94 -21.17 3.37
CA ASP A 68 10.91 -21.66 2.45
C ASP A 68 9.53 -21.67 3.11
N GLY A 69 8.64 -20.79 2.65
CA GLY A 69 7.24 -20.70 3.06
C GLY A 69 6.31 -21.71 2.37
N ALA A 70 6.80 -22.60 1.51
CA ALA A 70 5.98 -23.52 0.72
C ALA A 70 5.11 -24.44 1.58
N THR A 71 5.56 -24.80 2.79
CA THR A 71 4.78 -25.58 3.77
C THR A 71 3.54 -24.85 4.28
N LEU A 72 3.46 -23.53 4.13
CA LEU A 72 2.32 -22.71 4.52
C LEU A 72 1.33 -22.48 3.35
N GLY A 73 1.57 -23.10 2.22
CA GLY A 73 0.79 -23.00 0.98
C GLY A 73 1.49 -22.14 -0.09
N ALA A 74 1.02 -22.26 -1.32
CA ALA A 74 1.56 -21.49 -2.44
C ALA A 74 1.46 -19.99 -2.19
N VAL A 75 2.50 -19.24 -2.55
CA VAL A 75 2.60 -17.80 -2.28
C VAL A 75 3.10 -17.04 -3.48
N SER A 76 2.52 -15.88 -3.72
CA SER A 76 3.21 -14.79 -4.37
C SER A 76 3.91 -13.99 -3.28
N GLY A 77 5.25 -14.03 -3.20
CA GLY A 77 6.02 -13.32 -2.18
C GLY A 77 5.86 -11.80 -2.30
N ARG A 78 4.86 -11.24 -1.63
CA ARG A 78 4.51 -9.80 -1.69
C ARG A 78 4.69 -9.09 -0.36
N SER A 79 5.09 -9.83 0.68
CA SER A 79 5.36 -9.29 2.00
C SER A 79 6.73 -8.62 2.03
N THR A 80 6.80 -7.45 2.65
CA THR A 80 8.05 -6.85 3.10
C THR A 80 8.27 -7.30 4.54
N PRO A 81 9.35 -8.02 4.85
CA PRO A 81 9.68 -8.40 6.22
C PRO A 81 9.97 -7.17 7.09
N SER A 82 9.60 -7.23 8.36
CA SER A 82 9.99 -6.26 9.38
C SER A 82 11.08 -6.86 10.27
N TYR A 83 12.09 -6.08 10.63
CA TYR A 83 13.13 -6.45 11.58
C TYR A 83 12.99 -5.62 12.85
N ILE A 84 12.63 -6.25 13.96
CA ILE A 84 12.25 -5.56 15.20
C ILE A 84 12.81 -6.35 16.38
N ASN A 85 13.55 -5.68 17.27
CA ASN A 85 14.10 -6.28 18.50
C ASN A 85 14.82 -7.60 18.25
N GLY A 86 15.60 -7.69 17.15
CA GLY A 86 16.39 -8.89 16.84
C GLY A 86 15.59 -10.03 16.20
N THR A 87 14.34 -9.84 15.82
CA THR A 87 13.48 -10.85 15.17
C THR A 87 12.98 -10.34 13.82
N LEU A 88 12.96 -11.24 12.82
CA LEU A 88 12.33 -10.99 11.52
C LEU A 88 10.86 -11.43 11.54
N TYR A 89 9.97 -10.54 11.16
CA TYR A 89 8.54 -10.84 11.03
C TYR A 89 8.11 -10.70 9.58
N THR A 90 7.33 -11.67 9.10
CA THR A 90 6.77 -11.63 7.75
C THR A 90 5.37 -12.23 7.72
N VAL A 91 4.71 -12.06 6.58
CA VAL A 91 3.42 -12.70 6.29
C VAL A 91 3.62 -13.66 5.13
N ALA A 92 3.19 -14.90 5.30
CA ALA A 92 3.40 -15.95 4.29
C ALA A 92 2.21 -16.92 4.18
N GLY A 93 2.19 -17.65 3.08
CA GLY A 93 1.21 -18.69 2.82
C GLY A 93 -0.13 -18.14 2.32
N SER A 94 -0.94 -19.05 1.74
CA SER A 94 -2.25 -18.74 1.16
C SER A 94 -3.28 -18.21 2.18
N ARG A 95 -2.95 -18.29 3.47
CA ARG A 95 -3.81 -17.89 4.59
C ARG A 95 -3.26 -16.73 5.41
N ARG A 96 -2.20 -16.09 4.93
CA ARG A 96 -1.50 -15.00 5.63
C ARG A 96 -1.09 -15.40 7.05
N HIS A 97 -0.25 -16.44 7.17
CA HIS A 97 0.40 -16.71 8.44
C HIS A 97 1.32 -15.56 8.82
N VAL A 98 1.21 -15.06 10.03
CA VAL A 98 2.28 -14.24 10.61
C VAL A 98 3.38 -15.21 11.04
N VAL A 99 4.63 -14.91 10.68
CA VAL A 99 5.79 -15.77 10.96
C VAL A 99 6.89 -14.92 11.59
N ALA A 100 7.43 -15.41 12.70
CA ALA A 100 8.65 -14.88 13.32
C ALA A 100 9.82 -15.81 12.99
N ILE A 101 10.94 -15.23 12.56
CA ILE A 101 12.12 -15.93 12.07
C ILE A 101 13.35 -15.39 12.81
N ASP A 102 14.23 -16.30 13.25
CA ASP A 102 15.54 -15.91 13.74
C ASP A 102 16.40 -15.41 12.56
N PRO A 103 16.83 -14.14 12.54
CA PRO A 103 17.60 -13.58 11.43
C PRO A 103 18.99 -14.18 11.27
N LYS A 104 19.53 -14.88 12.29
CA LYS A 104 20.86 -15.49 12.24
C LYS A 104 20.84 -16.88 11.60
N SER A 105 19.79 -17.65 11.87
CA SER A 105 19.69 -19.05 11.43
C SER A 105 18.66 -19.27 10.32
N GLY A 106 17.69 -18.37 10.16
CA GLY A 106 16.53 -18.57 9.29
C GLY A 106 15.48 -19.53 9.89
N GLU A 107 15.63 -19.95 11.16
CA GLU A 107 14.67 -20.83 11.81
C GLU A 107 13.37 -20.10 12.15
N THR A 108 12.23 -20.76 11.93
CA THR A 108 10.93 -20.27 12.37
C THR A 108 10.80 -20.37 13.88
N LEU A 109 10.66 -19.25 14.56
CA LEU A 109 10.46 -19.17 16.00
C LEU A 109 9.02 -19.53 16.37
N TRP A 110 8.06 -18.91 15.66
CA TRP A 110 6.65 -19.22 15.78
C TRP A 110 5.89 -18.81 14.50
N SER A 111 4.69 -19.35 14.33
CA SER A 111 3.76 -18.92 13.30
C SER A 111 2.33 -18.92 13.81
N TYR A 112 1.53 -17.99 13.34
CA TYR A 112 0.13 -17.83 13.73
C TYR A 112 -0.78 -17.56 12.53
N ARG A 113 -1.98 -18.13 12.56
CA ARG A 113 -3.11 -17.80 11.69
C ARG A 113 -4.44 -18.06 12.38
N LEU A 114 -5.47 -17.35 11.96
CA LEU A 114 -6.84 -17.71 12.33
C LEU A 114 -7.33 -18.96 11.58
N PRO A 115 -8.31 -19.71 12.13
CA PRO A 115 -9.06 -20.72 11.39
C PRO A 115 -9.70 -20.14 10.12
N ASN A 116 -9.97 -20.99 9.15
CA ASN A 116 -10.66 -20.59 7.92
C ASN A 116 -12.12 -20.25 8.20
N THR A 117 -12.65 -19.38 7.36
CA THR A 117 -14.06 -19.00 7.32
C THR A 117 -14.52 -18.99 5.86
N GLY A 118 -15.81 -18.92 5.59
CA GLY A 118 -16.35 -18.65 4.25
C GLY A 118 -15.77 -17.35 3.67
N ARG A 119 -15.58 -16.33 4.51
CA ARG A 119 -14.93 -15.06 4.14
C ARG A 119 -13.55 -15.26 3.51
N TRP A 120 -12.77 -16.22 4.00
CA TRP A 120 -11.46 -16.52 3.43
C TRP A 120 -11.56 -17.12 2.03
N GLU A 121 -12.54 -17.99 1.81
CA GLU A 121 -12.74 -18.67 0.52
C GLU A 121 -13.14 -17.69 -0.58
N TYR A 122 -13.92 -16.66 -0.24
CA TYR A 122 -14.30 -15.59 -1.16
C TYR A 122 -13.21 -14.53 -1.35
N SER A 123 -12.17 -14.54 -0.51
CA SER A 123 -11.13 -13.51 -0.57
C SER A 123 -10.28 -13.64 -1.84
N MET A 124 -10.48 -12.75 -2.79
CA MET A 124 -9.68 -12.65 -4.02
C MET A 124 -8.21 -12.33 -3.76
N ARG A 125 -7.86 -11.97 -2.52
CA ARG A 125 -6.51 -11.55 -2.10
C ARG A 125 -6.04 -12.32 -0.87
N ALA A 126 -6.48 -13.57 -0.71
CA ALA A 126 -6.18 -14.36 0.48
C ALA A 126 -4.67 -14.49 0.74
N ASP A 127 -3.88 -14.71 -0.32
CA ASP A 127 -2.43 -14.85 -0.30
C ASP A 127 -1.65 -13.51 -0.41
N TYR A 128 -2.37 -12.38 -0.44
CA TYR A 128 -1.78 -11.08 -0.74
C TYR A 128 -1.53 -10.24 0.52
N GLY A 129 -0.75 -10.73 1.46
CA GLY A 129 -0.34 -9.97 2.64
C GLY A 129 0.95 -9.17 2.38
N LYS A 130 0.95 -7.86 2.64
CA LYS A 130 2.11 -6.99 2.38
C LYS A 130 3.07 -6.89 3.57
N GLY A 131 2.65 -7.22 4.77
CA GLY A 131 3.45 -7.12 5.99
C GLY A 131 2.61 -7.09 7.26
N ILE A 132 3.21 -6.63 8.34
CA ILE A 132 2.60 -6.51 9.66
C ILE A 132 2.62 -5.05 10.13
N GLY A 133 1.70 -4.68 11.04
CA GLY A 133 1.82 -3.51 11.89
C GLY A 133 2.47 -3.88 13.22
N TYR A 134 3.18 -2.94 13.84
CA TYR A 134 3.83 -3.14 15.13
C TYR A 134 3.68 -1.91 16.01
N ALA A 135 3.52 -2.15 17.30
CA ALA A 135 3.66 -1.12 18.33
C ALA A 135 4.11 -1.73 19.67
N GLU A 136 4.68 -0.90 20.52
CA GLU A 136 4.84 -1.24 21.94
C GLU A 136 3.61 -0.79 22.72
N VAL A 137 2.99 -1.73 23.41
CA VAL A 137 1.82 -1.49 24.27
C VAL A 137 2.14 -1.98 25.68
N ASP A 138 2.13 -1.09 26.64
CA ASP A 138 2.49 -1.38 28.05
C ASP A 138 3.87 -2.04 28.22
N GLY A 139 4.86 -1.63 27.38
CA GLY A 139 6.20 -2.20 27.40
C GLY A 139 6.30 -3.60 26.79
N ARG A 140 5.30 -4.03 26.03
CA ARG A 140 5.24 -5.31 25.31
C ARG A 140 5.11 -5.04 23.82
N GLY A 141 5.92 -5.70 23.00
CA GLY A 141 5.78 -5.67 21.54
C GLY A 141 4.50 -6.39 21.10
N VAL A 142 3.71 -5.73 20.26
CA VAL A 142 2.44 -6.26 19.73
C VAL A 142 2.46 -6.18 18.21
N ILE A 143 2.12 -7.29 17.56
CA ILE A 143 1.98 -7.40 16.10
C ILE A 143 0.50 -7.34 15.74
N TYR A 144 0.17 -6.47 14.79
CA TYR A 144 -1.16 -6.33 14.25
C TYR A 144 -1.19 -6.79 12.80
N MET A 145 -2.22 -7.56 12.40
CA MET A 145 -2.38 -8.04 11.03
C MET A 145 -3.86 -8.12 10.64
N ILE A 146 -4.16 -7.75 9.41
CA ILE A 146 -5.50 -7.92 8.81
C ILE A 146 -5.53 -9.26 8.08
N THR A 147 -6.42 -10.14 8.52
CA THR A 147 -6.58 -11.48 7.91
C THR A 147 -7.33 -11.42 6.57
N PRO A 148 -7.24 -12.44 5.72
CA PRO A 148 -8.04 -12.52 4.50
C PRO A 148 -9.55 -12.43 4.73
N GLY A 149 -10.04 -12.95 5.86
CA GLY A 149 -11.45 -12.86 6.27
C GLY A 149 -11.84 -11.51 6.89
N PHE A 150 -10.99 -10.50 6.80
CA PHE A 150 -11.20 -9.16 7.33
C PHE A 150 -11.44 -9.14 8.85
N PHE A 151 -10.52 -9.79 9.57
CA PHE A 151 -10.37 -9.66 11.02
C PHE A 151 -9.04 -8.95 11.32
N LEU A 152 -9.03 -8.11 12.33
CA LEU A 152 -7.80 -7.55 12.90
C LEU A 152 -7.34 -8.47 14.02
N THR A 153 -6.10 -8.99 13.92
CA THR A 153 -5.46 -9.75 15.00
C THR A 153 -4.40 -8.91 15.69
N ALA A 154 -4.30 -9.04 17.01
CA ALA A 154 -3.21 -8.53 17.82
C ALA A 154 -2.51 -9.70 18.51
N LEU A 155 -1.19 -9.82 18.31
CA LEU A 155 -0.37 -10.92 18.80
C LEU A 155 0.78 -10.38 19.64
N ASP A 156 1.10 -11.08 20.72
CA ASP A 156 2.34 -10.88 21.44
C ASP A 156 3.52 -11.18 20.51
N ALA A 157 4.43 -10.22 20.33
CA ALA A 157 5.51 -10.33 19.35
C ALA A 157 6.53 -11.43 19.71
N GLU A 158 6.75 -11.70 21.00
CA GLU A 158 7.71 -12.71 21.43
C GLU A 158 7.18 -14.14 21.21
N THR A 159 5.89 -14.36 21.46
CA THR A 159 5.30 -15.71 21.51
C THR A 159 4.38 -16.05 20.36
N GLY A 160 3.85 -15.06 19.64
CA GLY A 160 2.80 -15.22 18.63
C GLY A 160 1.42 -15.55 19.22
N ALA A 161 1.26 -15.49 20.53
CA ALA A 161 -0.03 -15.71 21.18
C ALA A 161 -0.99 -14.54 20.96
N PRO A 162 -2.32 -14.79 20.81
CA PRO A 162 -3.31 -13.73 20.82
C PRO A 162 -3.20 -12.86 22.07
N LEU A 163 -3.28 -11.52 21.89
CA LEU A 163 -3.10 -10.55 22.98
C LEU A 163 -4.30 -10.56 23.93
N ASP A 164 -4.05 -10.85 25.21
CA ASP A 164 -5.07 -10.83 26.23
C ASP A 164 -5.71 -9.44 26.39
N GLY A 165 -7.04 -9.41 26.48
CA GLY A 165 -7.80 -8.17 26.66
C GLY A 165 -7.97 -7.34 25.39
N PHE A 166 -7.46 -7.78 24.25
CA PHE A 166 -7.68 -7.13 22.96
C PHE A 166 -8.88 -7.77 22.23
N GLY A 167 -9.84 -6.94 21.79
CA GLY A 167 -11.02 -7.38 21.08
C GLY A 167 -11.99 -8.19 21.94
N SER A 168 -12.78 -9.03 21.33
CA SER A 168 -13.78 -9.89 21.97
C SER A 168 -13.93 -11.19 21.21
N ALA A 169 -14.49 -12.21 21.89
CA ALA A 169 -14.77 -13.50 21.27
C ALA A 169 -15.66 -13.35 20.02
N VAL A 170 -15.22 -13.92 18.92
CA VAL A 170 -15.99 -14.01 17.68
C VAL A 170 -16.74 -15.35 17.70
N PRO A 171 -18.04 -15.41 17.37
CA PRO A 171 -18.85 -16.63 17.48
C PRO A 171 -18.56 -17.64 16.35
N ILE A 172 -17.30 -18.04 16.23
CA ILE A 172 -16.81 -19.01 15.23
C ILE A 172 -15.98 -20.07 15.96
N ASP A 173 -16.28 -21.33 15.72
CA ASP A 173 -15.58 -22.46 16.35
C ASP A 173 -14.07 -22.42 16.06
N GLY A 174 -13.28 -22.55 17.11
CA GLY A 174 -11.82 -22.56 17.04
C GLY A 174 -11.16 -21.17 16.97
N PHE A 175 -11.93 -20.08 16.99
CA PHE A 175 -11.39 -18.73 17.16
C PHE A 175 -10.93 -18.53 18.60
N PRO A 176 -9.89 -17.73 18.84
CA PRO A 176 -9.48 -17.36 20.19
C PRO A 176 -10.52 -16.46 20.86
N GLU A 177 -10.57 -16.49 22.19
CA GLU A 177 -11.48 -15.66 22.98
C GLU A 177 -11.05 -14.17 23.03
N THR A 178 -9.80 -13.90 22.70
CA THR A 178 -9.16 -12.58 22.73
C THR A 178 -8.14 -12.44 21.60
N GLY A 179 -7.60 -11.24 21.38
CA GLY A 179 -6.62 -10.97 20.35
C GLY A 179 -7.22 -10.79 18.95
N VAL A 180 -8.56 -10.66 18.83
CA VAL A 180 -9.24 -10.54 17.53
C VAL A 180 -10.36 -9.51 17.59
N VAL A 181 -10.49 -8.72 16.52
CA VAL A 181 -11.62 -7.83 16.26
C VAL A 181 -12.24 -8.22 14.92
N ASP A 182 -13.57 -8.37 14.89
CA ASP A 182 -14.32 -8.55 13.64
C ASP A 182 -14.59 -7.19 13.00
N LEU A 183 -13.82 -6.85 11.96
CA LEU A 183 -13.91 -5.56 11.28
C LEU A 183 -15.24 -5.35 10.57
N LEU A 184 -15.93 -6.42 10.13
CA LEU A 184 -17.24 -6.30 9.47
C LEU A 184 -18.32 -5.80 10.44
N ALA A 185 -18.21 -6.11 11.74
CA ALA A 185 -19.15 -5.65 12.75
C ALA A 185 -19.27 -4.12 12.80
N ASP A 186 -18.13 -3.43 12.59
CA ASP A 186 -18.04 -1.99 12.72
C ASP A 186 -18.32 -1.23 11.41
N LEU A 187 -18.36 -1.94 10.26
CA LEU A 187 -18.78 -1.33 9.00
C LEU A 187 -20.27 -0.98 8.96
N GLY A 188 -21.11 -1.74 9.72
CA GLY A 188 -22.56 -1.49 9.80
C GLY A 188 -23.37 -2.08 8.64
N HIS A 189 -22.80 -3.02 7.89
CA HIS A 189 -23.53 -3.82 6.90
C HIS A 189 -24.09 -5.10 7.51
N PRO A 190 -25.22 -5.62 7.00
CA PRO A 190 -25.66 -6.97 7.36
C PRO A 190 -24.61 -8.00 6.95
N TYR A 191 -24.24 -8.88 7.87
CA TYR A 191 -23.23 -9.90 7.63
C TYR A 191 -23.47 -11.14 8.53
N ASP A 192 -22.91 -12.26 8.11
CA ASP A 192 -22.74 -13.45 8.93
C ASP A 192 -21.29 -13.53 9.42
N PRO A 193 -21.02 -13.86 10.70
CA PRO A 193 -19.65 -13.95 11.21
C PRO A 193 -18.76 -14.92 10.43
N TYR A 194 -19.28 -16.02 9.91
CA TYR A 194 -18.54 -17.03 9.16
C TYR A 194 -18.50 -16.74 7.66
N GLU A 195 -19.65 -16.44 7.04
CA GLU A 195 -19.77 -16.24 5.57
C GLU A 195 -19.42 -14.81 5.12
N GLY A 196 -19.59 -13.81 6.00
CA GLY A 196 -19.32 -12.41 5.69
C GLY A 196 -20.54 -11.65 5.19
N ILE A 197 -20.29 -10.62 4.38
CA ILE A 197 -21.32 -9.82 3.72
C ILE A 197 -21.91 -10.65 2.57
N PRO A 198 -23.24 -10.62 2.35
CA PRO A 198 -23.85 -11.28 1.19
C PRO A 198 -23.16 -10.85 -0.11
N LEU A 199 -22.73 -11.82 -0.94
CA LEU A 199 -21.91 -11.59 -2.13
C LEU A 199 -22.58 -10.66 -3.16
N GLU A 200 -23.90 -10.63 -3.19
CA GLU A 200 -24.66 -9.69 -4.04
C GLU A 200 -24.53 -8.23 -3.61
N ARG A 201 -24.00 -7.95 -2.41
CA ARG A 201 -23.73 -6.60 -1.90
C ARG A 201 -22.28 -6.17 -2.03
N GLY A 202 -21.38 -7.09 -2.32
CA GLY A 202 -19.96 -6.81 -2.45
C GLY A 202 -19.10 -7.61 -1.49
N TYR A 203 -17.79 -7.34 -1.57
CA TYR A 203 -16.80 -8.01 -0.77
C TYR A 203 -15.73 -7.00 -0.30
N ILE A 204 -15.26 -7.17 0.93
CA ILE A 204 -14.18 -6.34 1.50
C ILE A 204 -13.18 -7.20 2.28
N THR A 205 -11.91 -6.85 2.15
CA THR A 205 -10.77 -7.43 2.87
C THR A 205 -9.73 -6.33 3.12
N GLY A 206 -8.53 -6.69 3.51
CA GLY A 206 -7.38 -5.79 3.57
C GLY A 206 -6.12 -6.54 3.18
N SER A 207 -5.17 -5.91 2.51
CA SER A 207 -3.89 -6.51 2.15
C SER A 207 -2.68 -5.74 2.67
N SER A 208 -2.83 -4.44 2.87
CA SER A 208 -1.82 -3.62 3.54
C SER A 208 -1.88 -3.82 5.05
N PRO A 209 -0.74 -3.79 5.74
CA PRO A 209 -0.74 -3.87 7.19
C PRO A 209 -1.46 -2.66 7.79
N PRO A 210 -2.05 -2.78 8.98
CA PRO A 210 -2.52 -1.63 9.74
C PRO A 210 -1.33 -0.78 10.17
N ILE A 211 -1.56 0.52 10.35
CA ILE A 211 -0.57 1.43 10.94
C ILE A 211 -0.97 1.76 12.37
N VAL A 212 0.00 1.88 13.28
CA VAL A 212 -0.27 2.20 14.69
C VAL A 212 0.35 3.54 15.03
N VAL A 213 -0.48 4.51 15.35
CA VAL A 213 -0.06 5.89 15.64
C VAL A 213 -0.74 6.35 16.94
N ASN A 214 0.06 6.79 17.92
CA ASN A 214 -0.44 7.33 19.18
C ASN A 214 -1.55 6.45 19.80
N ASP A 215 -1.24 5.18 20.06
CA ASP A 215 -2.15 4.17 20.63
C ASP A 215 -3.42 3.91 19.79
N THR A 216 -3.38 4.20 18.51
CA THR A 216 -4.49 3.98 17.57
C THR A 216 -4.05 3.10 16.41
N VAL A 217 -4.68 1.94 16.28
CA VAL A 217 -4.53 1.03 15.14
C VAL A 217 -5.47 1.46 14.04
N ILE A 218 -4.93 1.92 12.91
CA ILE A 218 -5.73 2.42 11.78
C ILE A 218 -5.67 1.39 10.65
N VAL A 219 -6.84 1.00 10.18
CA VAL A 219 -7.05 -0.11 9.26
C VAL A 219 -7.51 0.40 7.91
N GLY A 220 -6.66 0.20 6.89
CA GLY A 220 -7.06 0.30 5.49
C GLY A 220 -7.77 -0.99 5.03
N ASN A 221 -8.27 -0.98 3.82
CA ASN A 221 -9.03 -2.09 3.27
C ASN A 221 -8.87 -2.22 1.75
N SER A 222 -9.53 -3.21 1.18
CA SER A 222 -9.58 -3.47 -0.25
C SER A 222 -10.92 -4.12 -0.56
N ALA A 223 -11.78 -3.42 -1.28
CA ALA A 223 -13.04 -3.98 -1.73
C ALA A 223 -12.87 -4.86 -2.97
N GLU A 224 -13.96 -5.46 -3.41
CA GLU A 224 -14.02 -6.20 -4.66
C GLU A 224 -13.61 -5.30 -5.84
N GLN A 225 -12.85 -5.86 -6.77
CA GLN A 225 -12.33 -5.11 -7.91
C GLN A 225 -13.43 -4.72 -8.88
N GLY A 226 -13.54 -3.43 -9.18
CA GLY A 226 -14.57 -2.86 -10.03
C GLY A 226 -14.52 -3.32 -11.49
N TYR A 227 -13.38 -3.80 -11.96
CA TYR A 227 -13.26 -4.32 -13.34
C TYR A 227 -13.76 -5.76 -13.52
N ASN A 228 -13.99 -6.51 -12.43
CA ASN A 228 -14.53 -7.86 -12.45
C ASN A 228 -16.01 -7.91 -12.07
N GLN A 229 -16.57 -6.78 -11.70
CA GLN A 229 -17.89 -6.71 -11.09
C GLN A 229 -18.97 -6.54 -12.15
N SER A 230 -20.02 -7.39 -12.07
CA SER A 230 -21.17 -7.36 -12.96
C SER A 230 -22.39 -6.60 -12.39
N ARG A 231 -22.23 -5.99 -11.21
CA ARG A 231 -23.28 -5.23 -10.50
C ARG A 231 -22.76 -3.86 -10.10
N ILE A 232 -23.68 -2.93 -9.80
CA ILE A 232 -23.34 -1.58 -9.34
C ILE A 232 -23.07 -1.52 -7.83
N GLU A 233 -23.60 -2.47 -7.06
CA GLU A 233 -23.48 -2.53 -5.62
C GLU A 233 -22.08 -2.99 -5.22
N ASN A 234 -21.50 -2.29 -4.25
CA ASN A 234 -20.29 -2.72 -3.56
C ASN A 234 -20.25 -2.12 -2.15
N VAL A 235 -19.34 -2.64 -1.32
CA VAL A 235 -19.12 -2.17 0.05
C VAL A 235 -18.18 -0.97 0.03
N PRO A 236 -18.54 0.17 0.67
CA PRO A 236 -17.60 1.28 0.87
C PRO A 236 -16.37 0.86 1.66
N GLY A 237 -15.22 1.35 1.25
CA GLY A 237 -13.94 1.12 1.91
C GLY A 237 -13.71 2.01 3.13
N ASP A 238 -14.68 2.11 4.03
CA ASP A 238 -14.59 2.96 5.22
C ASP A 238 -13.35 2.65 6.06
N ILE A 239 -12.68 3.69 6.54
CA ILE A 239 -11.48 3.55 7.36
C ILE A 239 -11.89 3.38 8.82
N LEU A 240 -11.36 2.33 9.44
CA LEU A 240 -11.64 1.99 10.84
C LEU A 240 -10.41 2.22 11.70
N ALA A 241 -10.62 2.64 12.94
CA ALA A 241 -9.54 2.80 13.89
C ALA A 241 -9.91 2.29 15.29
N TYR A 242 -8.94 1.65 15.90
CA TYR A 242 -9.12 0.92 17.16
C TYR A 242 -8.08 1.35 18.19
N ASP A 243 -8.43 1.25 19.44
CA ASP A 243 -7.49 1.37 20.55
C ASP A 243 -6.47 0.22 20.50
N ALA A 244 -5.19 0.53 20.50
CA ALA A 244 -4.12 -0.45 20.32
C ALA A 244 -4.03 -1.47 21.45
N ARG A 245 -4.50 -1.12 22.65
CA ARG A 245 -4.48 -1.98 23.84
C ARG A 245 -5.68 -2.91 23.90
N THR A 246 -6.86 -2.36 23.61
CA THR A 246 -8.14 -3.02 23.90
C THR A 246 -8.87 -3.52 22.66
N GLY A 247 -8.50 -3.04 21.47
CA GLY A 247 -9.25 -3.33 20.24
C GLY A 247 -10.64 -2.65 20.20
N ALA A 248 -10.93 -1.71 21.09
CA ALA A 248 -12.18 -0.97 21.07
C ALA A 248 -12.19 0.01 19.87
N LEU A 249 -13.30 0.07 19.14
CA LEU A 249 -13.47 1.02 18.04
C LEU A 249 -13.36 2.47 18.58
N LYS A 250 -12.45 3.25 18.03
CA LYS A 250 -12.28 4.69 18.35
C LYS A 250 -13.06 5.57 17.41
N TRP A 251 -12.92 5.31 16.11
CA TRP A 251 -13.61 6.09 15.09
C TRP A 251 -13.74 5.31 13.75
N LYS A 252 -14.69 5.76 12.94
CA LYS A 252 -14.87 5.33 11.56
C LYS A 252 -14.96 6.57 10.67
N PHE A 253 -14.24 6.57 9.55
CA PHE A 253 -14.34 7.60 8.52
C PHE A 253 -15.04 7.03 7.29
N ASN A 254 -16.18 7.63 6.91
CA ASN A 254 -16.94 7.24 5.73
C ASN A 254 -16.24 7.78 4.48
N VAL A 255 -15.69 6.90 3.64
CA VAL A 255 -15.03 7.31 2.37
C VAL A 255 -16.03 7.68 1.29
N ILE A 256 -17.27 7.21 1.40
CA ILE A 256 -18.43 7.69 0.64
C ILE A 256 -19.30 8.48 1.61
N PRO A 257 -19.29 9.83 1.54
CA PRO A 257 -19.97 10.68 2.50
C PRO A 257 -21.49 10.46 2.52
N LYS A 258 -22.03 10.36 3.72
CA LYS A 258 -23.47 10.22 3.96
C LYS A 258 -24.19 11.56 4.04
N PRO A 259 -25.53 11.61 3.97
CA PRO A 259 -26.30 12.84 4.10
C PRO A 259 -25.86 13.67 5.32
N GLY A 260 -25.47 14.93 5.07
CA GLY A 260 -24.96 15.85 6.09
C GLY A 260 -23.44 15.84 6.29
N GLU A 261 -22.71 14.90 5.72
CA GLU A 261 -21.26 14.90 5.70
C GLU A 261 -20.71 15.70 4.53
N TYR A 262 -19.51 16.25 4.70
CA TYR A 262 -18.83 17.01 3.66
C TYR A 262 -18.52 16.16 2.42
N GLY A 263 -18.89 16.63 1.23
CA GLY A 263 -18.68 15.95 -0.03
C GLY A 263 -19.85 15.06 -0.46
N HIS A 264 -20.89 14.90 0.37
CA HIS A 264 -22.08 14.13 0.01
C HIS A 264 -22.74 14.61 -1.29
N GLU A 265 -22.74 15.91 -1.54
CA GLU A 265 -23.28 16.53 -2.76
C GLU A 265 -22.56 16.11 -4.05
N THR A 266 -21.36 15.50 -3.94
CA THR A 266 -20.60 14.98 -5.08
C THR A 266 -21.04 13.58 -5.52
N TRP A 267 -22.01 12.99 -4.82
CA TRP A 267 -22.64 11.71 -5.11
C TRP A 267 -24.10 11.96 -5.53
N GLU A 268 -24.27 12.38 -6.78
CA GLU A 268 -25.57 12.73 -7.32
C GLU A 268 -26.49 11.51 -7.46
N ASN A 269 -27.80 11.75 -7.56
CA ASN A 269 -28.85 10.72 -7.73
C ASN A 269 -28.83 9.64 -6.63
N ASP A 270 -28.44 10.01 -5.40
CA ASP A 270 -28.34 9.07 -4.27
C ASP A 270 -27.39 7.87 -4.48
N ALA A 271 -26.42 8.02 -5.38
CA ALA A 271 -25.47 6.96 -5.73
C ALA A 271 -24.66 6.43 -4.52
N TRP A 272 -24.54 7.21 -3.46
CA TRP A 272 -23.92 6.81 -2.19
C TRP A 272 -24.60 5.59 -1.54
N GLN A 273 -25.83 5.25 -1.91
CA GLN A 273 -26.59 4.16 -1.30
C GLN A 273 -26.15 2.78 -1.80
N TRP A 274 -25.61 2.68 -2.98
CA TRP A 274 -25.19 1.41 -3.60
C TRP A 274 -23.74 1.38 -4.03
N THR A 275 -23.13 2.53 -4.27
CA THR A 275 -21.74 2.57 -4.70
C THR A 275 -20.81 2.21 -3.53
N GLY A 276 -19.75 1.49 -3.86
CA GLY A 276 -18.72 1.11 -2.90
C GLY A 276 -17.32 1.27 -3.50
N ASP A 277 -16.40 0.48 -2.95
CA ASP A 277 -14.97 0.62 -3.10
C ASP A 277 -14.50 1.96 -2.48
N VAL A 278 -13.73 2.81 -3.16
CA VAL A 278 -13.04 3.96 -2.54
C VAL A 278 -12.12 3.48 -1.41
N SER A 279 -11.53 2.32 -1.62
CA SER A 279 -10.70 1.65 -0.62
C SER A 279 -9.34 2.31 -0.47
N SER A 280 -8.71 2.11 0.69
CA SER A 280 -7.28 2.36 0.89
C SER A 280 -6.51 1.05 0.86
N TRP A 281 -6.35 0.47 -0.34
CA TRP A 281 -5.57 -0.75 -0.52
C TRP A 281 -4.05 -0.49 -0.56
N ALA A 282 -3.64 0.73 -0.86
CA ALA A 282 -2.28 1.18 -0.68
C ALA A 282 -1.97 1.41 0.81
N PRO A 283 -0.71 1.31 1.24
CA PRO A 283 -0.36 1.55 2.64
C PRO A 283 -0.62 3.01 3.05
N ILE A 284 -0.88 3.21 4.34
CA ILE A 284 -1.12 4.51 4.97
C ILE A 284 0.20 5.03 5.53
N SER A 285 0.47 6.33 5.39
CA SER A 285 1.61 7.02 6.00
C SER A 285 1.17 7.83 7.21
N ALA A 286 2.11 8.22 8.08
CA ALA A 286 1.80 9.05 9.23
C ALA A 286 2.89 10.08 9.56
N ASP A 287 2.45 11.21 10.06
CA ASP A 287 3.23 12.20 10.79
C ASP A 287 2.87 12.09 12.28
N VAL A 288 3.66 11.30 13.01
CA VAL A 288 3.38 10.96 14.40
C VAL A 288 3.44 12.18 15.31
N GLU A 289 4.36 13.10 15.04
CA GLU A 289 4.54 14.33 15.83
C GLU A 289 3.31 15.25 15.74
N ASN A 290 2.72 15.33 14.55
CA ASN A 290 1.55 16.16 14.30
C ASN A 290 0.22 15.38 14.42
N ASN A 291 0.28 14.11 14.84
CA ASN A 291 -0.88 13.22 15.00
C ASN A 291 -1.74 13.11 13.72
N LEU A 292 -1.10 13.00 12.55
CA LEU A 292 -1.77 12.92 11.26
C LEU A 292 -1.51 11.59 10.57
N VAL A 293 -2.53 11.06 9.91
CA VAL A 293 -2.41 9.93 8.97
C VAL A 293 -2.87 10.35 7.59
N TYR A 294 -2.20 9.82 6.57
CA TYR A 294 -2.47 10.14 5.18
C TYR A 294 -2.91 8.89 4.44
N ILE A 295 -4.14 8.93 3.97
CA ILE A 295 -4.87 7.81 3.42
C ILE A 295 -5.02 8.01 1.92
N PRO A 296 -4.34 7.22 1.08
CA PRO A 296 -4.54 7.20 -0.36
C PRO A 296 -5.74 6.30 -0.68
N THR A 297 -6.70 6.81 -1.45
CA THR A 297 -7.86 6.04 -1.89
C THR A 297 -7.80 5.71 -3.37
N ASN A 298 -8.55 4.68 -3.78
CA ASN A 298 -8.80 4.34 -5.18
C ASN A 298 -10.13 4.95 -5.68
N GLY A 299 -10.49 4.64 -6.92
CA GLY A 299 -11.77 5.00 -7.52
C GLY A 299 -12.95 4.24 -6.90
N ALA A 300 -14.15 4.64 -7.27
CA ALA A 300 -15.37 3.93 -6.91
C ALA A 300 -15.70 2.85 -7.96
N THR A 301 -16.40 1.81 -7.55
CA THR A 301 -16.96 0.79 -8.45
C THR A 301 -17.94 1.44 -9.45
N ILE A 302 -17.95 1.12 -10.71
CA ILE A 302 -17.13 0.23 -11.54
C ILE A 302 -15.97 1.06 -12.13
N ASP A 303 -14.82 0.40 -12.40
CA ASP A 303 -13.58 1.12 -12.72
C ASP A 303 -13.60 1.90 -14.04
N TYR A 304 -14.36 1.45 -15.05
CA TYR A 304 -14.31 2.03 -16.39
C TYR A 304 -15.64 2.63 -16.87
N TYR A 305 -16.64 2.67 -15.99
CA TYR A 305 -17.94 3.27 -16.26
C TYR A 305 -18.58 3.78 -14.96
N GLY A 306 -19.00 5.03 -14.95
CA GLY A 306 -19.57 5.70 -13.79
C GLY A 306 -20.98 6.29 -13.99
N GLY A 307 -21.69 5.95 -15.07
CA GLY A 307 -22.97 6.54 -15.39
C GLY A 307 -24.08 6.37 -14.34
N PHE A 308 -23.94 5.39 -13.45
CA PHE A 308 -24.86 5.18 -12.31
C PHE A 308 -24.41 5.88 -11.01
N ARG A 309 -23.26 6.57 -11.02
CA ARG A 309 -22.70 7.34 -9.89
C ARG A 309 -22.27 8.74 -10.32
N PRO A 310 -23.17 9.57 -10.87
CA PRO A 310 -22.81 10.89 -11.36
C PRO A 310 -22.27 11.79 -10.26
N GLY A 311 -21.55 12.84 -10.65
CA GLY A 311 -20.83 13.76 -9.76
C GLY A 311 -19.34 13.45 -9.65
N ASP A 312 -18.60 14.24 -8.89
CA ASP A 312 -17.14 14.11 -8.73
C ASP A 312 -16.71 12.92 -7.85
N ASN A 313 -17.63 12.32 -7.09
CA ASN A 313 -17.47 11.13 -6.25
C ASN A 313 -16.35 11.24 -5.19
N LEU A 314 -16.38 12.31 -4.37
CA LEU A 314 -15.45 12.47 -3.26
C LEU A 314 -15.74 11.39 -2.17
N TYR A 315 -14.77 10.70 -1.63
CA TYR A 315 -13.31 10.77 -1.66
C TYR A 315 -12.66 9.73 -2.60
N GLY A 316 -13.30 9.39 -3.70
CA GLY A 316 -12.65 8.55 -4.72
C GLY A 316 -11.35 9.19 -5.20
N THR A 317 -10.32 8.36 -5.42
CA THR A 317 -8.99 8.71 -5.94
C THR A 317 -8.43 9.99 -5.30
N SER A 318 -8.32 9.96 -3.96
CA SER A 318 -7.94 11.12 -3.13
C SER A 318 -6.76 10.80 -2.21
N VAL A 319 -6.08 11.84 -1.72
CA VAL A 319 -5.25 11.79 -0.53
C VAL A 319 -6.02 12.49 0.58
N ILE A 320 -6.22 11.81 1.71
CA ILE A 320 -7.00 12.32 2.84
C ILE A 320 -6.09 12.38 4.06
N ALA A 321 -5.99 13.53 4.69
CA ALA A 321 -5.31 13.68 5.98
C ALA A 321 -6.34 13.69 7.11
N LEU A 322 -6.21 12.72 8.01
CA LEU A 322 -7.05 12.61 9.21
C LEU A 322 -6.20 12.79 10.48
N ASP A 323 -6.81 13.32 11.51
CA ASP A 323 -6.29 13.21 12.86
C ASP A 323 -6.30 11.75 13.29
N ALA A 324 -5.15 11.21 13.68
CA ALA A 324 -5.00 9.79 13.98
C ALA A 324 -5.83 9.35 15.19
N THR A 325 -6.07 10.25 16.15
CA THR A 325 -6.78 9.94 17.40
C THR A 325 -8.30 10.05 17.26
N THR A 326 -8.78 11.01 16.47
CA THR A 326 -10.21 11.36 16.38
C THR A 326 -10.87 10.96 15.07
N GLY A 327 -10.09 10.73 14.00
CA GLY A 327 -10.60 10.50 12.65
C GLY A 327 -11.12 11.77 11.96
N GLU A 328 -10.98 12.94 12.58
CA GLU A 328 -11.40 14.20 11.96
C GLU A 328 -10.54 14.52 10.74
N ARG A 329 -11.19 14.82 9.61
CA ARG A 329 -10.50 15.23 8.39
C ARG A 329 -9.87 16.62 8.57
N ARG A 330 -8.56 16.69 8.42
CA ARG A 330 -7.80 17.94 8.44
C ARG A 330 -7.81 18.60 7.06
N TRP A 331 -7.49 17.80 6.04
CA TRP A 331 -7.57 18.22 4.64
C TRP A 331 -7.73 16.99 3.72
N HIS A 332 -7.99 17.24 2.45
CA HIS A 332 -7.98 16.24 1.40
C HIS A 332 -7.62 16.87 0.07
N TYR A 333 -7.23 16.05 -0.89
CA TYR A 333 -7.09 16.45 -2.28
C TYR A 333 -7.49 15.29 -3.20
N GLN A 334 -8.46 15.53 -4.08
CA GLN A 334 -8.91 14.54 -5.07
C GLN A 334 -8.00 14.63 -6.30
N THR A 335 -7.23 13.58 -6.58
CA THR A 335 -6.26 13.53 -7.68
C THR A 335 -6.90 13.17 -9.02
N VAL A 336 -8.05 12.49 -8.99
CA VAL A 336 -8.92 12.24 -10.15
C VAL A 336 -10.37 12.39 -9.74
N LYS A 337 -11.11 13.26 -10.41
CA LYS A 337 -12.54 13.45 -10.22
C LYS A 337 -13.29 12.45 -11.10
N HIS A 338 -14.34 11.81 -10.58
CA HIS A 338 -15.16 10.85 -11.31
C HIS A 338 -14.29 9.83 -12.06
N ASP A 339 -13.44 9.11 -11.32
CA ASP A 339 -12.46 8.18 -11.90
C ASP A 339 -13.14 7.03 -12.64
N ILE A 340 -12.91 6.96 -13.95
CA ILE A 340 -13.30 5.85 -14.85
C ILE A 340 -12.09 5.33 -15.64
N TRP A 341 -10.89 5.48 -15.08
CA TRP A 341 -9.64 5.05 -15.70
C TRP A 341 -8.86 4.06 -14.82
N ASN A 342 -9.40 3.73 -13.64
CA ASN A 342 -8.68 2.94 -12.63
C ASN A 342 -7.36 3.61 -12.21
N TYR A 343 -7.38 4.93 -12.04
CA TYR A 343 -6.19 5.73 -11.71
C TYR A 343 -5.99 5.92 -10.20
N ASP A 344 -6.15 4.83 -9.45
CA ASP A 344 -5.93 4.80 -8.00
C ASP A 344 -4.64 5.50 -7.58
N ASN A 345 -4.58 5.91 -6.32
CA ASN A 345 -3.34 6.25 -5.64
C ASN A 345 -2.67 4.96 -5.13
N PRO A 346 -1.69 4.38 -5.86
CA PRO A 346 -1.28 2.99 -5.67
C PRO A 346 -0.23 2.79 -4.58
N THR A 347 0.32 3.89 -4.05
CA THR A 347 1.44 3.87 -3.10
C THR A 347 1.09 4.64 -1.84
N ALA A 348 1.78 4.32 -0.74
CA ALA A 348 1.78 5.20 0.41
C ALA A 348 2.27 6.59 0.00
N PRO A 349 1.63 7.68 0.46
CA PRO A 349 2.23 9.01 0.35
C PRO A 349 3.57 9.05 1.09
N VAL A 350 4.58 9.69 0.51
CA VAL A 350 5.92 9.80 1.12
C VAL A 350 6.08 11.16 1.77
N LEU A 351 6.52 11.19 3.03
CA LEU A 351 6.76 12.42 3.76
C LEU A 351 8.23 12.83 3.66
N LEU A 352 8.47 14.09 3.37
CA LEU A 352 9.78 14.70 3.26
C LEU A 352 9.76 16.13 3.82
N ASP A 353 10.89 16.62 4.30
CA ASP A 353 11.08 18.04 4.58
C ASP A 353 11.89 18.66 3.45
N LEU A 354 11.25 19.48 2.62
CA LEU A 354 11.85 20.03 1.41
C LEU A 354 12.31 21.48 1.62
N ASP A 355 13.52 21.78 1.17
CA ASP A 355 14.02 23.16 1.11
C ASP A 355 13.38 23.87 -0.09
N MET A 356 12.35 24.69 0.17
CA MET A 356 11.65 25.44 -0.86
C MET A 356 12.20 26.86 -1.02
N PRO A 357 12.51 27.30 -2.25
CA PRO A 357 13.03 28.64 -2.48
C PRO A 357 12.14 29.73 -1.87
N GLY A 358 12.70 30.54 -0.99
CA GLY A 358 12.01 31.64 -0.32
C GLY A 358 11.06 31.26 0.82
N GLN A 359 10.92 29.96 1.12
CA GLN A 359 10.06 29.47 2.21
C GLN A 359 10.84 28.71 3.30
N GLY A 360 12.08 28.27 3.00
CA GLY A 360 12.87 27.41 3.89
C GLY A 360 12.37 25.97 3.86
N LYS A 361 12.56 25.24 4.97
CA LYS A 361 12.06 23.85 5.11
C LYS A 361 10.55 23.82 5.21
N VAL A 362 9.91 23.13 4.27
CA VAL A 362 8.47 22.91 4.22
C VAL A 362 8.18 21.43 4.50
N PRO A 363 7.33 21.13 5.48
CA PRO A 363 6.88 19.76 5.72
C PRO A 363 6.02 19.31 4.54
N ALA A 364 6.57 18.47 3.68
CA ALA A 364 5.95 18.05 2.44
C ALA A 364 5.42 16.61 2.50
N ILE A 365 4.44 16.34 1.65
CA ILE A 365 3.96 15.00 1.33
C ILE A 365 3.88 14.86 -0.20
N ALA A 366 4.33 13.73 -0.72
CA ALA A 366 4.34 13.42 -2.14
C ALA A 366 3.53 12.16 -2.43
N GLN A 367 2.48 12.27 -3.23
CA GLN A 367 1.67 11.15 -3.73
C GLN A 367 2.07 10.83 -5.17
N VAL A 368 2.65 9.67 -5.36
CA VAL A 368 2.92 9.09 -6.69
C VAL A 368 1.67 8.37 -7.19
N THR A 369 1.31 8.56 -8.45
CA THR A 369 0.02 8.15 -8.98
C THR A 369 0.12 7.30 -10.24
N LYS A 370 -0.92 6.51 -10.54
CA LYS A 370 -1.01 5.69 -11.76
C LYS A 370 -0.99 6.51 -13.05
N GLN A 371 -1.49 7.75 -13.02
CA GLN A 371 -1.50 8.66 -14.18
C GLN A 371 -0.16 9.39 -14.41
N SER A 372 0.94 8.93 -13.80
CA SER A 372 2.31 9.44 -13.95
C SER A 372 2.58 10.79 -13.31
N PHE A 373 1.74 11.25 -12.40
CA PHE A 373 2.00 12.47 -11.65
C PHE A 373 2.57 12.19 -10.26
N VAL A 374 3.32 13.15 -9.75
CA VAL A 374 3.60 13.30 -8.32
C VAL A 374 2.87 14.55 -7.84
N TYR A 375 1.84 14.37 -7.03
CA TYR A 375 1.18 15.47 -6.35
C TYR A 375 1.90 15.76 -5.04
N ALA A 376 2.28 17.01 -4.83
CA ALA A 376 3.03 17.40 -3.64
C ALA A 376 2.33 18.54 -2.89
N PHE A 377 2.18 18.37 -1.58
CA PHE A 377 1.47 19.29 -0.70
C PHE A 377 2.29 19.60 0.55
N ASN A 378 1.98 20.71 1.20
CA ASN A 378 2.31 20.86 2.60
C ASN A 378 1.48 19.85 3.40
N ARG A 379 2.15 18.92 4.11
CA ARG A 379 1.46 17.81 4.78
C ARG A 379 0.56 18.24 5.94
N LEU A 380 0.79 19.42 6.51
CA LEU A 380 -0.02 19.93 7.62
C LEU A 380 -1.29 20.64 7.15
N THR A 381 -1.23 21.32 6.00
CA THR A 381 -2.33 22.19 5.51
C THR A 381 -3.05 21.67 4.28
N GLY A 382 -2.43 20.77 3.51
CA GLY A 382 -2.93 20.31 2.22
C GLY A 382 -2.73 21.31 1.08
N GLU A 383 -2.05 22.44 1.33
CA GLU A 383 -1.74 23.40 0.28
C GLU A 383 -0.76 22.80 -0.74
N PRO A 384 -1.06 22.83 -2.04
CA PRO A 384 -0.13 22.36 -3.06
C PRO A 384 1.17 23.16 -3.05
N LEU A 385 2.32 22.46 -3.13
CA LEU A 385 3.63 23.09 -3.20
C LEU A 385 3.86 23.83 -4.52
N TRP A 386 3.19 23.43 -5.56
CA TRP A 386 3.17 24.07 -6.88
C TRP A 386 1.73 24.21 -7.38
N PRO A 387 1.44 25.21 -8.22
CA PRO A 387 0.07 25.43 -8.71
C PRO A 387 -0.52 24.16 -9.34
N MET A 388 -1.76 23.86 -8.98
CA MET A 388 -2.61 22.87 -9.66
C MET A 388 -3.41 23.59 -10.75
N ILE A 389 -3.51 22.97 -11.92
CA ILE A 389 -4.15 23.54 -13.09
C ILE A 389 -5.31 22.63 -13.47
N ASP A 390 -6.53 23.09 -13.30
CA ASP A 390 -7.71 22.38 -13.82
C ASP A 390 -7.72 22.47 -15.36
N ARG A 391 -7.63 21.32 -16.03
CA ARG A 391 -7.65 21.24 -17.49
C ARG A 391 -8.92 20.54 -17.96
N PRO A 392 -9.59 21.07 -19.00
CA PRO A 392 -10.71 20.40 -19.63
C PRO A 392 -10.32 19.00 -20.15
N VAL A 393 -11.24 18.05 -20.03
CA VAL A 393 -11.09 16.69 -20.54
C VAL A 393 -12.17 16.37 -21.57
N THR A 394 -11.87 15.40 -22.44
CA THR A 394 -12.82 14.91 -23.44
C THR A 394 -13.99 14.24 -22.73
N GLN A 395 -15.22 14.63 -23.06
CA GLN A 395 -16.41 14.00 -22.51
C GLN A 395 -16.66 12.62 -23.10
N SER A 396 -17.31 11.76 -22.34
CA SER A 396 -17.63 10.38 -22.77
C SER A 396 -18.70 10.38 -23.88
N LEU A 397 -18.58 9.41 -24.78
CA LEU A 397 -19.61 9.07 -25.76
C LEU A 397 -20.47 7.88 -25.32
N VAL A 398 -20.18 7.31 -24.15
CA VAL A 398 -20.94 6.19 -23.60
C VAL A 398 -22.26 6.68 -23.03
N PRO A 399 -23.40 6.07 -23.37
CA PRO A 399 -24.68 6.50 -22.85
C PRO A 399 -24.73 6.49 -21.32
N GLY A 400 -25.25 7.57 -20.73
CA GLY A 400 -25.35 7.73 -19.27
C GLY A 400 -24.10 8.22 -18.56
N GLU A 401 -22.93 8.21 -19.22
CA GLU A 401 -21.67 8.65 -18.64
C GLU A 401 -21.50 10.17 -18.75
N VAL A 402 -21.29 10.83 -17.60
CA VAL A 402 -21.03 12.28 -17.53
C VAL A 402 -19.81 12.53 -16.69
N LEU A 403 -18.72 12.93 -17.33
CA LEU A 403 -17.45 13.21 -16.66
C LEU A 403 -17.41 14.59 -16.02
N SER A 404 -16.60 14.75 -14.99
CA SER A 404 -16.18 16.07 -14.52
C SER A 404 -15.60 16.88 -15.66
N ALA A 405 -15.96 18.17 -15.75
CA ALA A 405 -15.55 19.02 -16.87
C ALA A 405 -14.03 19.20 -16.96
N THR A 406 -13.34 19.10 -15.83
CA THR A 406 -11.89 19.28 -15.71
C THR A 406 -11.28 18.24 -14.79
N GLN A 407 -9.97 17.98 -14.99
CA GLN A 407 -9.14 17.18 -14.09
C GLN A 407 -7.96 18.04 -13.58
N PRO A 408 -7.46 17.78 -12.35
CA PRO A 408 -6.35 18.53 -11.78
C PRO A 408 -5.00 18.04 -12.33
N PHE A 409 -4.19 18.96 -12.84
CA PHE A 409 -2.85 18.72 -13.35
C PHE A 409 -1.83 19.47 -12.48
N PRO A 410 -0.89 18.81 -11.80
CA PRO A 410 0.18 19.51 -11.11
C PRO A 410 1.10 20.19 -12.13
N SER A 411 1.48 21.44 -11.86
CA SER A 411 2.41 22.16 -12.73
C SER A 411 3.87 21.68 -12.57
N LYS A 412 4.16 21.07 -11.42
CA LYS A 412 5.45 20.46 -11.06
C LYS A 412 5.23 19.33 -10.04
N PRO A 413 6.17 18.33 -9.97
CA PRO A 413 7.18 18.07 -10.99
C PRO A 413 6.57 17.69 -12.34
N ALA A 414 7.39 17.56 -13.39
CA ALA A 414 6.92 17.02 -14.67
C ALA A 414 6.41 15.58 -14.49
N ALA A 415 5.50 15.16 -15.37
CA ALA A 415 5.10 13.75 -15.40
C ALA A 415 6.32 12.83 -15.59
N PHE A 416 6.32 11.70 -14.89
CA PHE A 416 7.46 10.79 -14.88
C PHE A 416 7.36 9.67 -15.94
N ASP A 417 6.23 9.58 -16.63
CA ASP A 417 6.00 8.63 -17.73
C ASP A 417 5.06 9.22 -18.77
N VAL A 418 4.79 8.45 -19.86
CA VAL A 418 3.91 8.83 -20.96
C VAL A 418 2.48 9.06 -20.47
N GLN A 419 1.87 10.14 -20.94
CA GLN A 419 0.50 10.53 -20.63
C GLN A 419 -0.32 10.71 -21.91
N GLY A 420 -1.25 9.78 -22.14
CA GLY A 420 -1.95 9.66 -23.40
C GLY A 420 -1.09 8.98 -24.46
N LEU A 421 -1.59 8.90 -25.69
CA LEU A 421 -0.92 8.28 -26.82
C LEU A 421 -1.15 9.09 -28.10
N ALA A 422 -0.07 9.44 -28.79
CA ALA A 422 -0.11 10.05 -30.11
C ALA A 422 0.65 9.20 -31.13
N ILE A 423 0.39 9.42 -32.40
CA ILE A 423 1.08 8.68 -33.49
C ILE A 423 2.61 8.85 -33.38
N ASN A 424 3.09 9.98 -32.87
CA ASN A 424 4.52 10.24 -32.74
C ASN A 424 5.20 9.45 -31.61
N ASP A 425 4.42 8.90 -30.69
CA ASP A 425 4.94 8.09 -29.55
C ASP A 425 5.16 6.63 -29.95
N LEU A 426 4.74 6.24 -31.16
CA LEU A 426 4.88 4.87 -31.64
C LEU A 426 6.32 4.55 -31.98
N VAL A 427 6.68 3.27 -31.86
CA VAL A 427 7.98 2.73 -32.24
C VAL A 427 8.33 3.15 -33.68
N ASP A 428 9.57 3.62 -33.89
CA ASP A 428 10.07 4.11 -35.17
C ASP A 428 11.48 3.59 -35.53
N TRP A 429 11.88 2.47 -34.91
CA TRP A 429 13.19 1.86 -35.13
C TRP A 429 13.42 1.48 -36.57
N THR A 430 12.36 1.04 -37.29
CA THR A 430 12.35 0.90 -38.73
C THR A 430 11.01 1.39 -39.31
N PRO A 431 10.98 1.82 -40.59
CA PRO A 431 9.74 2.20 -41.29
C PRO A 431 8.66 1.10 -41.24
N GLU A 432 9.08 -0.16 -41.36
CA GLU A 432 8.18 -1.33 -41.34
C GLU A 432 7.53 -1.51 -39.97
N LEU A 433 8.30 -1.44 -38.86
CA LEU A 433 7.79 -1.53 -37.51
C LEU A 433 6.83 -0.37 -37.18
N ARG A 434 7.19 0.83 -37.62
CA ARG A 434 6.30 1.99 -37.46
C ARG A 434 4.98 1.79 -38.21
N GLN A 435 5.03 1.31 -39.43
CA GLN A 435 3.81 1.05 -40.22
C GLN A 435 2.96 -0.06 -39.58
N GLN A 436 3.57 -1.10 -39.02
CA GLN A 436 2.88 -2.14 -38.28
C GLN A 436 2.18 -1.56 -37.05
N ALA A 437 2.86 -0.72 -36.24
CA ALA A 437 2.31 -0.07 -35.08
C ALA A 437 1.11 0.85 -35.42
N ILE A 438 1.24 1.66 -36.48
CA ILE A 438 0.14 2.51 -36.99
C ILE A 438 -1.06 1.64 -37.41
N THR A 439 -0.81 0.53 -38.12
CA THR A 439 -1.87 -0.38 -38.56
C THR A 439 -2.56 -1.05 -37.38
N ALA A 440 -1.82 -1.49 -36.35
CA ALA A 440 -2.37 -2.13 -35.17
C ALA A 440 -3.26 -1.17 -34.36
N LEU A 441 -2.95 0.12 -34.36
CA LEU A 441 -3.72 1.13 -33.65
C LEU A 441 -4.88 1.75 -34.46
N ALA A 442 -5.00 1.42 -35.73
CA ALA A 442 -6.01 2.02 -36.59
C ALA A 442 -7.44 1.80 -36.09
N ASP A 443 -7.68 0.68 -35.43
CA ASP A 443 -8.98 0.30 -34.86
C ASP A 443 -9.27 0.90 -33.46
N TYR A 444 -8.31 1.61 -32.86
CA TYR A 444 -8.47 2.18 -31.54
C TYR A 444 -8.48 3.71 -31.56
N GLN A 445 -9.22 4.29 -30.65
CA GLN A 445 -9.09 5.72 -30.36
C GLN A 445 -7.83 5.95 -29.53
N ILE A 446 -7.00 6.90 -29.94
CA ILE A 446 -5.84 7.40 -29.19
C ILE A 446 -6.06 8.89 -28.87
N GLY A 447 -5.45 9.38 -27.81
CA GLY A 447 -5.62 10.76 -27.38
C GLY A 447 -4.84 11.10 -26.13
N PRO A 448 -5.14 12.26 -25.53
CA PRO A 448 -4.46 12.72 -24.31
C PRO A 448 -4.81 11.86 -23.09
N LEU A 449 -4.10 12.12 -21.99
CA LEU A 449 -4.48 11.61 -20.66
C LEU A 449 -5.95 11.93 -20.38
N PHE A 450 -6.65 11.02 -19.67
CA PHE A 450 -8.09 11.10 -19.38
C PHE A 450 -8.99 11.01 -20.62
N LEU A 451 -8.52 10.35 -21.68
CA LEU A 451 -9.42 9.92 -22.76
C LEU A 451 -10.40 8.87 -22.18
N PRO A 452 -11.73 9.06 -22.31
CA PRO A 452 -12.69 8.12 -21.73
C PRO A 452 -12.76 6.80 -22.52
N PRO A 453 -13.12 5.68 -21.88
CA PRO A 453 -13.44 4.42 -22.54
C PRO A 453 -14.52 4.59 -23.61
N LEU A 454 -14.52 3.69 -24.60
CA LEU A 454 -15.51 3.65 -25.66
C LEU A 454 -16.38 2.39 -25.53
N HIS A 455 -17.68 2.57 -25.78
CA HIS A 455 -18.57 1.44 -26.00
C HIS A 455 -18.26 0.77 -27.35
N ARG A 456 -18.41 -0.55 -27.42
CA ARG A 456 -18.19 -1.34 -28.64
C ARG A 456 -18.98 -0.80 -29.84
N ASP A 457 -20.23 -0.43 -29.62
CA ASP A 457 -21.16 0.06 -30.66
C ASP A 457 -21.12 1.61 -30.73
N ASN A 458 -19.92 2.18 -30.87
CA ASN A 458 -19.71 3.62 -30.96
C ASN A 458 -19.74 4.11 -32.41
N ASP A 459 -20.14 5.38 -32.60
CA ASP A 459 -20.25 6.01 -33.93
C ASP A 459 -18.90 6.32 -34.59
N LEU A 460 -17.78 6.16 -33.86
CA LEU A 460 -16.44 6.39 -34.40
C LEU A 460 -15.92 5.18 -35.20
N GLY A 461 -16.61 4.05 -35.16
CA GLY A 461 -16.18 2.79 -35.81
C GLY A 461 -14.89 2.22 -35.21
N LYS A 462 -14.59 2.51 -33.95
CA LYS A 462 -13.42 2.03 -33.22
C LYS A 462 -13.77 0.83 -32.35
N ARG A 463 -12.84 -0.10 -32.19
CA ARG A 463 -13.02 -1.25 -31.28
C ARG A 463 -13.01 -0.85 -29.80
N GLY A 464 -12.33 0.25 -29.47
CA GLY A 464 -12.14 0.73 -28.11
C GLY A 464 -11.16 1.91 -28.12
N MET A 465 -10.60 2.21 -26.95
CA MET A 465 -9.59 3.25 -26.79
C MET A 465 -8.28 2.66 -26.26
N MET A 466 -7.18 3.37 -26.49
CA MET A 466 -5.89 3.09 -25.86
C MET A 466 -5.73 3.98 -24.63
N LEU A 467 -5.74 3.36 -23.45
CA LEU A 467 -5.48 4.01 -22.18
C LEU A 467 -3.97 4.03 -21.92
N CYS A 468 -3.39 5.21 -21.78
CA CYS A 468 -1.98 5.42 -21.45
C CYS A 468 -1.83 6.52 -20.37
N PRO A 469 -1.21 6.20 -19.21
CA PRO A 469 -0.75 4.88 -18.77
C PRO A 469 -1.88 3.85 -18.73
N GLY A 470 -1.53 2.57 -18.88
CA GLY A 470 -2.49 1.49 -19.10
C GLY A 470 -3.36 1.16 -17.89
N GLY A 471 -4.54 0.63 -18.16
CA GLY A 471 -5.50 0.20 -17.16
C GLY A 471 -4.98 -0.93 -16.26
N GLY A 472 -5.51 -0.98 -15.05
CA GLY A 472 -5.14 -1.95 -14.01
C GLY A 472 -3.85 -1.58 -13.27
N GLY A 473 -2.80 -1.19 -13.98
CA GLY A 473 -1.49 -0.89 -13.39
C GLY A 473 -1.10 0.58 -13.42
N GLY A 474 -1.51 1.34 -14.42
CA GLY A 474 -0.99 2.68 -14.64
C GLY A 474 0.53 2.69 -14.80
N ALA A 475 1.17 3.79 -14.50
CA ALA A 475 2.62 3.94 -14.56
C ALA A 475 3.35 3.41 -13.30
N ASN A 476 2.64 3.16 -12.19
CA ASN A 476 3.29 2.85 -10.91
C ASN A 476 2.38 2.05 -9.97
N ILE A 477 2.06 0.79 -10.27
CA ILE A 477 1.21 0.00 -9.37
C ILE A 477 1.99 -0.81 -8.32
N THR A 478 3.18 -1.28 -8.60
CA THR A 478 3.89 -2.25 -7.76
C THR A 478 5.23 -1.76 -7.24
N ALA A 479 5.62 -0.57 -7.64
CA ALA A 479 6.91 0.01 -7.30
C ALA A 479 6.71 1.24 -6.41
N PRO A 480 6.75 1.07 -5.08
CA PRO A 480 6.65 2.21 -4.17
C PRO A 480 7.83 3.16 -4.40
N PRO A 481 7.61 4.47 -4.26
CA PRO A 481 8.70 5.43 -4.31
C PRO A 481 9.65 5.26 -3.13
N VAL A 482 10.87 5.71 -3.30
CA VAL A 482 11.92 5.75 -2.26
C VAL A 482 12.36 7.20 -2.11
N ALA A 483 12.56 7.64 -0.88
CA ALA A 483 13.02 8.99 -0.61
C ALA A 483 14.30 8.99 0.20
N ASP A 484 15.19 9.92 -0.13
CA ASP A 484 16.34 10.25 0.70
C ASP A 484 16.00 11.51 1.53
N PRO A 485 15.76 11.34 2.84
CA PRO A 485 15.37 12.46 3.70
C PRO A 485 16.51 13.46 3.92
N VAL A 486 17.77 13.08 3.62
CA VAL A 486 18.94 13.96 3.78
C VAL A 486 19.06 14.93 2.60
N SER A 487 18.94 14.40 1.37
CA SER A 487 19.05 15.22 0.15
C SER A 487 17.72 15.79 -0.33
N GLY A 488 16.58 15.26 0.15
CA GLY A 488 15.24 15.64 -0.30
C GLY A 488 14.88 15.09 -1.67
N TYR A 489 15.59 14.07 -2.18
CA TYR A 489 15.26 13.42 -3.45
C TYR A 489 14.19 12.35 -3.26
N LEU A 490 13.22 12.36 -4.18
CA LEU A 490 12.23 11.28 -4.34
C LEU A 490 12.56 10.50 -5.62
N TYR A 491 12.77 9.19 -5.48
CA TYR A 491 13.02 8.27 -6.59
C TYR A 491 11.72 7.55 -6.93
N VAL A 492 11.29 7.68 -8.18
CA VAL A 492 10.06 7.06 -8.68
C VAL A 492 10.44 6.12 -9.81
N SER A 493 10.08 4.85 -9.67
CA SER A 493 10.14 3.91 -10.79
C SER A 493 8.85 3.97 -11.59
N SER A 494 8.93 3.79 -12.90
CA SER A 494 7.79 3.77 -13.79
C SER A 494 7.81 2.55 -14.70
N HIS A 495 6.62 2.20 -15.19
CA HIS A 495 6.42 1.16 -16.19
C HIS A 495 5.57 1.72 -17.32
N THR A 496 6.21 1.99 -18.45
CA THR A 496 5.53 2.50 -19.65
C THR A 496 4.71 1.39 -20.29
N ALA A 497 3.40 1.42 -20.10
CA ALA A 497 2.46 0.50 -20.70
C ALA A 497 1.16 1.19 -21.09
N CYS A 498 0.56 0.73 -22.18
CA CYS A 498 -0.79 1.13 -22.57
C CYS A 498 -1.69 -0.11 -22.66
N SER A 499 -2.98 0.06 -22.42
CA SER A 499 -3.97 -1.01 -22.52
C SER A 499 -5.10 -0.62 -23.46
N ALA A 500 -5.60 -1.60 -24.21
CA ALA A 500 -6.84 -1.42 -24.94
C ALA A 500 -8.01 -1.59 -24.00
N VAL A 501 -8.93 -0.63 -23.97
CA VAL A 501 -10.14 -0.66 -23.14
C VAL A 501 -11.36 -0.51 -24.05
N GLN A 502 -12.34 -1.43 -23.85
CA GLN A 502 -13.61 -1.44 -24.56
C GLN A 502 -14.73 -1.73 -23.56
N LEU A 503 -15.81 -1.00 -23.61
CA LEU A 503 -17.03 -1.30 -22.88
C LEU A 503 -17.99 -2.13 -23.75
N VAL A 504 -18.66 -3.08 -23.12
CA VAL A 504 -19.70 -3.91 -23.73
C VAL A 504 -20.97 -3.84 -22.91
N PRO A 505 -22.14 -4.16 -23.47
CA PRO A 505 -23.36 -4.22 -22.67
C PRO A 505 -23.22 -5.22 -21.51
N GLY A 506 -23.78 -4.88 -20.35
CA GLY A 506 -23.69 -5.70 -19.13
C GLY A 506 -24.26 -7.13 -19.28
N GLU A 507 -25.16 -7.36 -20.23
CA GLU A 507 -25.69 -8.69 -20.57
C GLU A 507 -24.63 -9.63 -21.19
N GLU A 508 -23.53 -9.07 -21.69
CA GLU A 508 -22.39 -9.81 -22.25
C GLU A 508 -21.19 -9.87 -21.28
N ALA A 509 -21.42 -9.50 -20.03
CA ALA A 509 -20.39 -9.28 -19.01
C ALA A 509 -19.75 -10.56 -18.43
N ASP A 510 -19.80 -11.69 -19.12
CA ASP A 510 -18.83 -12.78 -18.93
C ASP A 510 -17.40 -12.35 -19.34
N THR A 511 -17.28 -11.17 -19.92
CA THR A 511 -15.99 -10.54 -20.24
C THR A 511 -15.75 -9.34 -19.34
N GLN A 512 -14.62 -9.32 -18.65
CA GLN A 512 -14.21 -8.24 -17.73
C GLN A 512 -14.03 -6.87 -18.42
N TYR A 513 -14.13 -6.80 -19.75
CA TYR A 513 -13.86 -5.61 -20.56
C TYR A 513 -14.74 -5.58 -21.81
#